data_14e346c78aca3af768e30b598b5be456
#
_entry.id   14e346c78aca3af768e30b598b5be456
#
_cell.length_a   1.000
_cell.length_b   1.000
_cell.length_c   1.000
_cell.angle_alpha   90.00
_cell.angle_beta   90.00
_cell.angle_gamma   90.00
#
_symmetry.space_group_name_H-M   'P 1'
#
loop_
_entity.id
_entity.type
_entity.pdbx_description
1 polymer ?
#
loop_
_entity_poly.entity_id
_entity_poly.type
_entity_poly.pdbx_seq_one_letter_code
_entity_poly.pdbx_strand_id
1 'polypeptide(L)'
;MRFKDLSRLKRPEPLIITLGHLPHHILMNRYAKDKAFKISELVGVIFEKSFEWYGFTLAHNDHPELIADIGLPKNDLNLLDHVNLGSDRIAEFQELLPKDMMINGWIHSHGALNYRHFSNMDEKNHLTVLDFVAARTRKPLAKKEIAIQDLVLLEKDRFGKKDLEKGSVCLITDGPITEAKIMETVFGSFCYSIVIGDAGWHEQQIHCRERGTLSVHAKVKSQASNIEFVDTGKSLSQDDINALRDEVEEKIKPHTAPPPELIERM
;
A
#
# COMPACT_ATOMS: atom_id res chain seq x y z
N MET A 1 31.88 10.52 14.49
CA MET A 1 32.37 11.57 13.58
C MET A 1 32.59 12.83 14.41
N ARG A 2 33.80 13.39 14.49
CA ARG A 2 34.03 14.65 15.19
C ARG A 2 34.02 15.78 14.18
N PHE A 3 33.01 16.62 14.20
CA PHE A 3 33.03 17.88 13.44
C PHE A 3 33.99 18.85 14.14
N LYS A 4 35.13 19.16 13.51
CA LYS A 4 36.10 20.09 14.06
C LYS A 4 35.72 21.56 13.84
N ASP A 5 34.82 21.85 12.92
CA ASP A 5 34.43 23.20 12.55
C ASP A 5 33.01 23.20 11.95
N LEU A 6 32.04 23.68 12.73
CA LEU A 6 30.66 23.82 12.31
C LEU A 6 30.43 24.99 11.32
N SER A 7 31.36 25.94 11.26
CA SER A 7 31.26 27.08 10.34
C SER A 7 31.38 26.67 8.85
N ARG A 8 31.90 25.48 8.60
CA ARG A 8 32.04 24.90 7.24
C ARG A 8 30.78 24.13 6.79
N LEU A 9 29.79 23.92 7.67
CA LEU A 9 28.53 23.35 7.26
C LEU A 9 27.78 24.39 6.43
N LYS A 10 27.76 24.21 5.11
CA LYS A 10 26.86 24.98 4.25
C LYS A 10 25.43 24.69 4.67
N ARG A 11 24.68 25.73 4.96
CA ARG A 11 23.23 25.62 5.19
C ARG A 11 22.63 25.04 3.92
N PRO A 12 21.96 23.89 3.96
CA PRO A 12 21.28 23.38 2.78
C PRO A 12 20.20 24.39 2.37
N GLU A 13 20.03 24.56 1.08
CA GLU A 13 18.90 25.38 0.58
C GLU A 13 17.58 24.79 1.08
N PRO A 14 16.61 25.64 1.45
CA PRO A 14 15.31 25.18 1.90
C PRO A 14 14.65 24.35 0.81
N LEU A 15 14.35 23.10 1.09
CA LEU A 15 13.54 22.26 0.21
C LEU A 15 12.12 22.81 0.17
N ILE A 16 11.68 23.23 -1.01
CA ILE A 16 10.27 23.56 -1.25
C ILE A 16 9.53 22.22 -1.41
N ILE A 17 8.68 21.92 -0.43
CA ILE A 17 7.84 20.72 -0.44
C ILE A 17 6.45 21.12 -0.91
N THR A 18 6.03 20.61 -2.07
CA THR A 18 4.66 20.73 -2.54
C THR A 18 3.79 19.72 -1.77
N LEU A 19 2.75 20.21 -1.10
CA LEU A 19 1.79 19.37 -0.39
C LEU A 19 0.83 18.72 -1.38
N GLY A 20 0.57 17.44 -1.20
CA GLY A 20 -0.39 16.66 -1.97
C GLY A 20 -1.60 16.27 -1.16
N HIS A 21 -2.46 15.47 -1.75
CA HIS A 21 -3.65 14.90 -1.10
C HIS A 21 -3.66 13.38 -1.28
N LEU A 22 -4.25 12.68 -0.33
CA LEU A 22 -4.57 11.26 -0.48
C LEU A 22 -5.84 11.10 -1.31
N PRO A 23 -6.00 10.01 -2.06
CA PRO A 23 -7.20 9.78 -2.84
C PRO A 23 -8.43 9.64 -1.92
N HIS A 24 -9.56 10.19 -2.34
CA HIS A 24 -10.86 10.07 -1.66
C HIS A 24 -11.77 9.06 -2.34
N HIS A 25 -11.49 8.70 -3.59
CA HIS A 25 -12.16 7.68 -4.38
C HIS A 25 -11.10 6.88 -5.15
N ILE A 26 -11.48 5.73 -5.64
CA ILE A 26 -10.61 4.85 -6.40
C ILE A 26 -10.81 5.15 -7.87
N LEU A 27 -9.74 5.51 -8.58
CA LEU A 27 -9.74 5.58 -10.04
C LEU A 27 -9.32 4.22 -10.59
N MET A 28 -10.12 3.65 -11.49
CA MET A 28 -9.84 2.35 -12.09
C MET A 28 -10.11 2.37 -13.59
N ASN A 29 -9.13 1.92 -14.37
CA ASN A 29 -9.31 1.74 -15.79
C ASN A 29 -10.38 0.66 -16.07
N ARG A 30 -11.26 0.89 -17.04
CA ARG A 30 -12.24 -0.11 -17.48
C ARG A 30 -11.60 -1.44 -17.90
N TYR A 31 -10.45 -1.38 -18.55
CA TYR A 31 -9.65 -2.57 -18.86
C TYR A 31 -9.31 -3.39 -17.60
N ALA A 32 -8.85 -2.75 -16.52
CA ALA A 32 -8.50 -3.43 -15.27
C ALA A 32 -9.74 -4.06 -14.61
N LYS A 33 -10.88 -3.35 -14.62
CA LYS A 33 -12.16 -3.91 -14.18
C LYS A 33 -12.54 -5.16 -14.97
N ASP A 34 -12.57 -5.04 -16.30
CA ASP A 34 -13.00 -6.13 -17.17
C ASP A 34 -12.08 -7.34 -17.04
N LYS A 35 -10.77 -7.11 -16.88
CA LYS A 35 -9.78 -8.17 -16.60
C LYS A 35 -10.07 -8.87 -15.27
N ALA A 36 -10.38 -8.13 -14.19
CA ALA A 36 -10.69 -8.73 -12.89
C ALA A 36 -11.89 -9.68 -12.97
N PHE A 37 -12.99 -9.24 -13.59
CA PHE A 37 -14.18 -10.10 -13.78
C PHE A 37 -13.92 -11.26 -14.75
N LYS A 38 -13.08 -11.06 -15.76
CA LYS A 38 -12.69 -12.13 -16.69
C LYS A 38 -11.85 -13.20 -15.97
N ILE A 39 -11.00 -12.84 -15.01
CA ILE A 39 -10.30 -13.81 -14.16
C ILE A 39 -11.30 -14.70 -13.39
N SER A 40 -12.31 -14.12 -12.75
CA SER A 40 -13.34 -14.88 -12.03
C SER A 40 -14.10 -15.83 -12.99
N GLU A 41 -14.48 -15.34 -14.15
CA GLU A 41 -15.13 -16.17 -15.18
C GLU A 41 -14.24 -17.35 -15.61
N LEU A 42 -12.96 -17.09 -15.89
CA LEU A 42 -11.99 -18.11 -16.30
C LEU A 42 -11.75 -19.14 -15.18
N VAL A 43 -11.67 -18.72 -13.92
CA VAL A 43 -11.60 -19.63 -12.77
C VAL A 43 -12.77 -20.60 -12.79
N GLY A 44 -14.00 -20.09 -12.92
CA GLY A 44 -15.19 -20.92 -12.99
C GLY A 44 -15.20 -21.89 -14.18
N VAL A 45 -14.73 -21.44 -15.36
CA VAL A 45 -14.70 -22.27 -16.57
C VAL A 45 -13.60 -23.33 -16.54
N ILE A 46 -12.39 -22.96 -16.09
CA ILE A 46 -11.21 -23.86 -16.12
C ILE A 46 -11.34 -24.96 -15.07
N PHE A 47 -11.80 -24.59 -13.87
CA PHE A 47 -11.84 -25.51 -12.74
C PHE A 47 -13.24 -26.10 -12.48
N GLU A 48 -14.21 -25.79 -13.33
CA GLU A 48 -15.61 -26.21 -13.19
C GLU A 48 -16.23 -25.88 -11.82
N LYS A 49 -15.60 -24.94 -11.11
CA LYS A 49 -15.98 -24.51 -9.77
C LYS A 49 -15.49 -23.10 -9.51
N SER A 50 -16.34 -22.26 -8.97
CA SER A 50 -15.95 -20.95 -8.46
C SER A 50 -15.33 -21.09 -7.07
N PHE A 51 -14.22 -20.41 -6.85
CA PHE A 51 -13.54 -20.29 -5.56
C PHE A 51 -12.79 -18.95 -5.46
N GLU A 52 -12.33 -18.63 -4.26
CA GLU A 52 -11.60 -17.40 -4.01
C GLU A 52 -10.24 -17.38 -4.70
N TRP A 53 -9.91 -16.26 -5.30
CA TRP A 53 -8.58 -15.97 -5.83
C TRP A 53 -8.19 -14.56 -5.43
N TYR A 54 -6.90 -14.24 -5.46
CA TYR A 54 -6.40 -12.90 -5.22
C TYR A 54 -5.41 -12.42 -6.28
N GLY A 55 -5.33 -11.12 -6.42
CA GLY A 55 -4.40 -10.44 -7.30
C GLY A 55 -3.98 -9.09 -6.73
N PHE A 56 -3.10 -8.41 -7.43
CA PHE A 56 -2.69 -7.05 -7.09
C PHE A 56 -3.26 -6.05 -8.07
N THR A 57 -3.72 -4.91 -7.57
CA THR A 57 -4.00 -3.76 -8.41
C THR A 57 -2.70 -3.05 -8.74
N LEU A 58 -2.53 -2.72 -10.01
CA LEU A 58 -1.29 -2.17 -10.58
C LEU A 58 -1.52 -0.76 -11.09
N ALA A 59 -0.53 0.10 -10.86
CA ALA A 59 -0.51 1.48 -11.33
C ALA A 59 0.83 1.80 -12.03
N HIS A 60 0.84 2.83 -12.86
CA HIS A 60 2.09 3.43 -13.30
C HIS A 60 2.70 4.28 -12.18
N ASN A 61 4.04 4.32 -12.10
CA ASN A 61 4.75 5.02 -11.02
C ASN A 61 4.46 6.54 -10.98
N ASP A 62 4.15 7.14 -12.11
CA ASP A 62 3.80 8.56 -12.25
C ASP A 62 2.32 8.86 -11.94
N HIS A 63 1.47 7.82 -11.98
CA HIS A 63 0.04 7.89 -11.66
C HIS A 63 -0.38 6.82 -10.64
N PRO A 64 0.20 6.81 -9.42
CA PRO A 64 -0.02 5.75 -8.44
C PRO A 64 -1.48 5.64 -7.94
N GLU A 65 -2.30 6.66 -8.14
CA GLU A 65 -3.72 6.68 -7.78
C GLU A 65 -4.64 6.01 -8.80
N LEU A 66 -4.19 5.74 -10.03
CA LEU A 66 -5.00 5.09 -11.06
C LEU A 66 -4.67 3.59 -11.14
N ILE A 67 -5.65 2.74 -10.87
CA ILE A 67 -5.53 1.31 -11.16
C ILE A 67 -5.55 1.10 -12.67
N ALA A 68 -4.40 0.78 -13.24
CA ALA A 68 -4.22 0.60 -14.68
C ALA A 68 -4.40 -0.84 -15.14
N ASP A 69 -4.07 -1.81 -14.29
CA ASP A 69 -4.13 -3.24 -14.59
C ASP A 69 -4.33 -4.08 -13.32
N ILE A 70 -4.58 -5.38 -13.52
CA ILE A 70 -4.61 -6.41 -12.47
C ILE A 70 -3.53 -7.44 -12.77
N GLY A 71 -2.71 -7.73 -11.76
CA GLY A 71 -1.68 -8.76 -11.84
C GLY A 71 -2.02 -9.96 -10.98
N LEU A 72 -1.80 -11.16 -11.51
CA LEU A 72 -1.99 -12.41 -10.79
C LEU A 72 -0.65 -12.91 -10.26
N PRO A 73 -0.44 -12.97 -8.93
CA PRO A 73 0.66 -13.74 -8.35
C PRO A 73 0.33 -15.24 -8.38
N LYS A 74 1.30 -16.08 -8.01
CA LYS A 74 1.02 -17.49 -7.77
C LYS A 74 0.10 -17.65 -6.57
N ASN A 75 -1.04 -18.26 -6.78
CA ASN A 75 -2.06 -18.54 -5.76
C ASN A 75 -1.95 -20.00 -5.32
N ASP A 76 -0.88 -20.37 -4.61
CA ASP A 76 -0.57 -21.77 -4.23
C ASP A 76 -1.39 -22.27 -3.03
N LEU A 77 -2.04 -21.36 -2.29
CA LEU A 77 -2.74 -21.63 -1.05
C LEU A 77 -4.14 -21.00 -1.07
N ASN A 78 -4.93 -21.33 -2.09
CA ASN A 78 -6.35 -20.99 -2.09
C ASN A 78 -7.08 -21.94 -1.15
N LEU A 79 -6.97 -21.68 0.16
CA LEU A 79 -7.90 -22.21 1.14
C LEU A 79 -9.26 -21.54 0.86
N LEU A 80 -10.32 -22.33 0.91
CA LEU A 80 -11.71 -21.87 0.66
C LEU A 80 -12.11 -20.66 1.51
N ASP A 81 -11.34 -20.36 2.58
CA ASP A 81 -11.67 -19.32 3.55
C ASP A 81 -10.53 -18.35 3.88
N HIS A 82 -9.29 -18.58 3.46
CA HIS A 82 -8.17 -17.79 3.99
C HIS A 82 -7.01 -17.63 3.01
N VAL A 83 -6.88 -16.44 2.43
CA VAL A 83 -5.66 -16.02 1.77
C VAL A 83 -4.78 -15.27 2.79
N ASN A 84 -3.60 -15.80 3.11
CA ASN A 84 -2.62 -15.10 3.92
C ASN A 84 -1.51 -14.55 3.02
N LEU A 85 -1.48 -13.22 2.86
CA LEU A 85 -0.49 -12.51 2.07
C LEU A 85 0.78 -12.27 2.91
N GLY A 86 1.85 -13.02 2.61
CA GLY A 86 3.18 -12.72 3.13
C GLY A 86 3.83 -11.55 2.38
N SER A 87 4.56 -10.70 3.11
CA SER A 87 5.32 -9.57 2.52
C SER A 87 6.31 -10.03 1.44
N ASP A 88 6.89 -11.21 1.60
CA ASP A 88 7.87 -11.77 0.66
C ASP A 88 7.24 -12.05 -0.71
N ARG A 89 6.02 -12.58 -0.75
CA ARG A 89 5.27 -12.82 -2.00
C ARG A 89 4.92 -11.53 -2.73
N ILE A 90 4.59 -10.47 -1.97
CA ILE A 90 4.34 -9.14 -2.55
C ILE A 90 5.63 -8.59 -3.17
N ALA A 91 6.76 -8.76 -2.49
CA ALA A 91 8.06 -8.34 -2.96
C ALA A 91 8.48 -9.08 -4.24
N GLU A 92 8.40 -10.42 -4.24
CA GLU A 92 8.68 -11.26 -5.40
C GLU A 92 7.85 -10.86 -6.61
N PHE A 93 6.54 -10.66 -6.41
CA PHE A 93 5.67 -10.22 -7.51
C PHE A 93 6.04 -8.84 -8.03
N GLN A 94 6.37 -7.89 -7.13
CA GLN A 94 6.80 -6.54 -7.53
C GLN A 94 8.10 -6.54 -8.33
N GLU A 95 9.03 -7.46 -8.04
CA GLU A 95 10.29 -7.59 -8.79
C GLU A 95 10.09 -8.08 -10.23
N LEU A 96 8.99 -8.81 -10.49
CA LEU A 96 8.62 -9.29 -11.82
C LEU A 96 7.90 -8.22 -12.66
N LEU A 97 7.44 -7.13 -12.06
CA LEU A 97 6.72 -6.09 -12.79
C LEU A 97 7.66 -5.27 -13.68
N PRO A 98 7.16 -4.69 -14.78
CA PRO A 98 7.86 -3.66 -15.53
C PRO A 98 8.31 -2.51 -14.58
N LYS A 99 9.45 -1.89 -14.90
CA LYS A 99 10.06 -0.86 -14.03
C LYS A 99 9.20 0.39 -13.83
N ASP A 100 8.30 0.66 -14.74
CA ASP A 100 7.35 1.77 -14.70
C ASP A 100 6.05 1.44 -13.98
N MET A 101 5.90 0.18 -13.52
CA MET A 101 4.70 -0.31 -12.83
C MET A 101 4.96 -0.57 -11.34
N MET A 102 3.92 -0.41 -10.55
CA MET A 102 3.94 -0.68 -9.12
C MET A 102 2.62 -1.28 -8.64
N ILE A 103 2.69 -2.04 -7.55
CA ILE A 103 1.50 -2.42 -6.80
C ILE A 103 0.99 -1.17 -6.07
N ASN A 104 -0.32 -0.87 -6.19
CA ASN A 104 -0.99 0.18 -5.42
C ASN A 104 -2.14 -0.33 -4.54
N GLY A 105 -2.38 -1.65 -4.54
CA GLY A 105 -3.37 -2.31 -3.72
C GLY A 105 -3.52 -3.78 -4.06
N TRP A 106 -4.58 -4.38 -3.58
CA TRP A 106 -4.93 -5.76 -3.89
C TRP A 106 -6.40 -5.94 -4.19
N ILE A 107 -6.73 -7.01 -4.87
CA ILE A 107 -8.08 -7.42 -5.22
C ILE A 107 -8.22 -8.92 -4.95
N HIS A 108 -9.38 -9.33 -4.46
CA HIS A 108 -9.72 -10.74 -4.33
C HIS A 108 -11.16 -11.01 -4.71
N SER A 109 -11.46 -12.25 -5.00
CA SER A 109 -12.81 -12.71 -5.32
C SER A 109 -13.36 -13.54 -4.17
N HIS A 110 -14.63 -13.34 -3.85
CA HIS A 110 -15.40 -14.27 -3.01
C HIS A 110 -16.11 -15.35 -3.83
N GLY A 111 -15.80 -15.45 -5.13
CA GLY A 111 -16.43 -16.42 -6.03
C GLY A 111 -17.94 -16.30 -6.04
N ALA A 112 -18.65 -17.42 -5.90
CA ALA A 112 -20.11 -17.48 -5.88
C ALA A 112 -20.72 -17.11 -4.50
N LEU A 113 -19.92 -16.78 -3.48
CA LEU A 113 -20.43 -16.41 -2.18
C LEU A 113 -21.17 -15.06 -2.23
N ASN A 114 -22.34 -14.99 -1.58
CA ASN A 114 -23.11 -13.75 -1.46
C ASN A 114 -22.62 -12.83 -0.32
N TYR A 115 -21.44 -13.11 0.23
CA TYR A 115 -20.82 -12.32 1.27
C TYR A 115 -20.07 -11.14 0.65
N ARG A 116 -20.54 -9.91 0.91
CA ARG A 116 -20.04 -8.69 0.25
C ARG A 116 -19.08 -7.86 1.11
N HIS A 117 -18.71 -8.34 2.30
CA HIS A 117 -17.87 -7.59 3.22
C HIS A 117 -16.48 -8.19 3.31
N PHE A 118 -15.53 -7.37 3.71
CA PHE A 118 -14.19 -7.84 4.05
C PHE A 118 -14.22 -8.66 5.34
N SER A 119 -13.50 -9.76 5.35
CA SER A 119 -13.31 -10.59 6.55
C SER A 119 -12.22 -10.01 7.46
N ASN A 120 -12.10 -10.52 8.68
CA ASN A 120 -10.99 -10.15 9.57
C ASN A 120 -9.61 -10.53 9.01
N MET A 121 -9.54 -11.53 8.13
CA MET A 121 -8.30 -11.90 7.45
C MET A 121 -7.97 -10.88 6.36
N ASP A 122 -8.97 -10.43 5.62
CA ASP A 122 -8.80 -9.38 4.61
C ASP A 122 -8.27 -8.10 5.23
N GLU A 123 -8.76 -7.71 6.41
CA GLU A 123 -8.26 -6.55 7.14
C GLU A 123 -6.76 -6.68 7.50
N LYS A 124 -6.28 -7.88 7.83
CA LYS A 124 -4.84 -8.12 8.06
C LYS A 124 -4.05 -8.02 6.76
N ASN A 125 -4.57 -8.59 5.69
CA ASN A 125 -3.94 -8.53 4.37
C ASN A 125 -3.86 -7.07 3.87
N HIS A 126 -4.91 -6.26 4.11
CA HIS A 126 -4.90 -4.82 3.79
C HIS A 126 -3.72 -4.11 4.45
N LEU A 127 -3.47 -4.38 5.73
CA LEU A 127 -2.34 -3.77 6.46
C LEU A 127 -1.00 -4.24 5.91
N THR A 128 -0.87 -5.52 5.56
CA THR A 128 0.35 -6.06 4.96
C THR A 128 0.65 -5.41 3.60
N VAL A 129 -0.37 -5.26 2.75
CA VAL A 129 -0.21 -4.58 1.46
C VAL A 129 0.11 -3.10 1.66
N LEU A 130 -0.59 -2.41 2.59
CA LEU A 130 -0.32 -1.01 2.91
C LEU A 130 1.13 -0.82 3.40
N ASP A 131 1.65 -1.72 4.24
CA ASP A 131 3.04 -1.67 4.70
C ASP A 131 4.02 -1.73 3.55
N PHE A 132 3.77 -2.60 2.59
CA PHE A 132 4.63 -2.77 1.42
C PHE A 132 4.58 -1.57 0.49
N VAL A 133 3.39 -1.08 0.13
CA VAL A 133 3.23 -0.01 -0.87
C VAL A 133 3.46 1.39 -0.30
N ALA A 134 3.44 1.54 1.03
CA ALA A 134 3.50 2.85 1.70
C ALA A 134 4.72 3.70 1.30
N ALA A 135 5.85 3.08 0.99
CA ALA A 135 7.05 3.81 0.55
C ALA A 135 6.88 4.42 -0.84
N ARG A 136 6.12 3.77 -1.72
CA ARG A 136 5.93 4.17 -3.13
C ARG A 136 4.76 5.13 -3.31
N THR A 137 3.71 4.98 -2.51
CA THR A 137 2.53 5.86 -2.55
C THR A 137 2.67 7.10 -1.64
N ARG A 138 3.87 7.29 -1.05
CA ARG A 138 4.16 8.32 -0.06
C ARG A 138 4.12 9.73 -0.66
N LYS A 139 3.30 10.60 -0.06
CA LYS A 139 3.17 12.02 -0.44
C LYS A 139 3.27 12.90 0.81
N PRO A 140 3.89 14.10 0.75
CA PRO A 140 3.80 15.08 1.82
C PRO A 140 2.40 15.68 1.85
N LEU A 141 1.72 15.64 3.01
CA LEU A 141 0.33 16.10 3.15
C LEU A 141 0.22 17.43 3.88
N ALA A 142 1.04 17.62 4.90
CA ALA A 142 0.96 18.78 5.76
C ALA A 142 2.29 19.08 6.46
N LYS A 143 2.43 20.30 6.97
CA LYS A 143 3.39 20.64 8.01
C LYS A 143 2.63 20.82 9.31
N LYS A 144 3.12 20.19 10.38
CA LYS A 144 2.50 20.22 11.69
C LYS A 144 3.49 20.66 12.75
N GLU A 145 3.07 21.56 13.62
CA GLU A 145 3.84 21.94 14.80
C GLU A 145 3.87 20.76 15.80
N ILE A 146 5.04 20.47 16.31
CA ILE A 146 5.24 19.43 17.32
C ILE A 146 6.01 19.98 18.52
N ALA A 147 5.73 19.43 19.69
CA ALA A 147 6.55 19.59 20.87
C ALA A 147 7.58 18.45 20.94
N ILE A 148 8.85 18.79 21.09
CA ILE A 148 9.90 17.81 21.32
C ILE A 148 10.22 17.83 22.80
N GLN A 149 10.10 16.69 23.47
CA GLN A 149 10.55 16.52 24.84
C GLN A 149 12.08 16.54 24.88
N ASP A 150 12.62 17.07 25.97
CA ASP A 150 14.07 17.13 26.20
C ASP A 150 14.87 17.87 25.10
N LEU A 151 14.23 18.85 24.43
CA LEU A 151 14.93 19.73 23.52
C LEU A 151 15.82 20.70 24.26
N VAL A 152 17.10 20.69 23.95
CA VAL A 152 18.10 21.63 24.46
C VAL A 152 18.48 22.61 23.35
N LEU A 153 18.29 23.89 23.60
CA LEU A 153 18.71 24.97 22.72
C LEU A 153 20.07 25.48 23.18
N LEU A 154 21.06 25.43 22.29
CA LEU A 154 22.43 25.82 22.58
C LEU A 154 22.85 26.96 21.64
N GLU A 155 23.36 28.04 22.19
CA GLU A 155 23.96 29.10 21.40
C GLU A 155 25.38 28.69 21.00
N LYS A 156 25.75 28.85 19.74
CA LYS A 156 27.10 28.59 19.23
C LYS A 156 28.13 29.36 20.08
N ASP A 157 29.24 28.68 20.38
CA ASP A 157 30.35 29.21 21.18
C ASP A 157 30.04 29.52 22.66
N ARG A 158 28.79 29.25 23.11
CA ARG A 158 28.36 29.46 24.51
C ARG A 158 27.96 28.19 25.26
N PHE A 159 28.25 27.02 24.69
CA PHE A 159 27.95 25.75 25.35
C PHE A 159 29.20 24.90 25.55
N GLY A 160 29.18 24.07 26.61
CA GLY A 160 30.24 23.12 26.91
C GLY A 160 29.82 21.68 26.66
N LYS A 161 30.78 20.76 26.82
CA LYS A 161 30.54 19.32 26.63
C LYS A 161 29.36 18.79 27.48
N LYS A 162 29.22 19.28 28.73
CA LYS A 162 28.14 18.90 29.64
C LYS A 162 26.76 19.34 29.15
N ASP A 163 26.66 20.37 28.32
CA ASP A 163 25.37 20.83 27.79
C ASP A 163 24.90 19.95 26.68
N LEU A 164 25.81 19.30 25.92
CA LEU A 164 25.51 18.32 24.90
C LEU A 164 25.04 16.96 25.46
N GLU A 165 25.25 16.73 26.74
CA GLU A 165 24.84 15.53 27.47
C GLU A 165 23.42 15.67 28.05
N LYS A 166 22.81 16.86 27.96
CA LYS A 166 21.46 17.15 28.42
C LYS A 166 20.46 16.95 27.26
N GLY A 167 19.40 16.25 27.53
CA GLY A 167 18.30 16.06 26.61
C GLY A 167 18.61 15.13 25.44
N SER A 168 17.55 14.73 24.75
CA SER A 168 17.60 13.78 23.64
C SER A 168 17.88 14.45 22.30
N VAL A 169 17.60 15.75 22.18
CA VAL A 169 17.76 16.54 20.95
C VAL A 169 18.41 17.87 21.29
N CYS A 170 19.50 18.19 20.61
CA CYS A 170 20.19 19.48 20.72
C CYS A 170 20.05 20.27 19.41
N LEU A 171 19.62 21.53 19.51
CA LEU A 171 19.65 22.50 18.43
C LEU A 171 20.71 23.57 18.72
N ILE A 172 21.69 23.68 17.85
CA ILE A 172 22.77 24.68 17.97
C ILE A 172 22.45 25.84 17.03
N THR A 173 22.49 27.06 17.55
CA THR A 173 22.13 28.29 16.84
C THR A 173 23.25 29.31 16.86
N ASP A 174 23.25 30.22 15.90
CA ASP A 174 24.24 31.28 15.79
C ASP A 174 24.00 32.44 16.76
N GLY A 175 22.84 32.47 17.43
CA GLY A 175 22.47 33.49 18.42
C GLY A 175 21.36 33.00 19.31
N PRO A 176 20.97 33.80 20.33
CA PRO A 176 19.95 33.43 21.29
C PRO A 176 18.60 33.24 20.60
N ILE A 177 17.88 32.17 20.93
CA ILE A 177 16.53 31.92 20.47
C ILE A 177 15.56 32.41 21.53
N THR A 178 14.73 33.37 21.17
CA THR A 178 13.67 33.90 22.05
C THR A 178 12.34 33.20 21.84
N GLU A 179 12.09 32.68 20.62
CA GLU A 179 10.92 31.89 20.26
C GLU A 179 11.29 30.89 19.19
N ALA A 180 10.87 29.64 19.33
CA ALA A 180 11.09 28.60 18.34
C ALA A 180 9.86 27.74 18.16
N LYS A 181 9.53 27.47 16.88
CA LYS A 181 8.50 26.49 16.47
C LYS A 181 9.14 25.39 15.68
N ILE A 182 8.93 24.16 16.11
CA ILE A 182 9.44 22.98 15.42
C ILE A 182 8.31 22.41 14.58
N MET A 183 8.56 22.31 13.27
CA MET A 183 7.60 21.83 12.31
C MET A 183 8.08 20.50 11.74
N GLU A 184 7.23 19.49 11.77
CA GLU A 184 7.45 18.25 11.04
C GLU A 184 6.65 18.22 9.74
N THR A 185 7.15 17.53 8.73
CA THR A 185 6.36 17.17 7.55
C THR A 185 5.61 15.88 7.84
N VAL A 186 4.29 15.92 7.69
CA VAL A 186 3.44 14.74 7.75
C VAL A 186 3.34 14.16 6.35
N PHE A 187 3.71 12.90 6.21
CA PHE A 187 3.55 12.14 4.98
C PHE A 187 2.36 11.21 5.10
N GLY A 188 1.61 11.10 4.01
CA GLY A 188 0.59 10.11 3.82
C GLY A 188 0.97 9.10 2.76
N SER A 189 0.44 7.90 2.90
CA SER A 189 0.48 6.83 1.90
C SER A 189 -0.86 6.12 1.88
N PHE A 190 -1.13 5.38 0.82
CA PHE A 190 -2.40 4.70 0.65
C PHE A 190 -2.22 3.37 -0.08
N CYS A 191 -3.19 2.48 0.09
CA CYS A 191 -3.42 1.35 -0.81
C CYS A 191 -4.92 1.12 -1.00
N TYR A 192 -5.27 0.45 -2.07
CA TYR A 192 -6.63 0.06 -2.40
C TYR A 192 -6.87 -1.40 -2.02
N SER A 193 -8.11 -1.68 -1.62
CA SER A 193 -8.60 -3.03 -1.39
C SER A 193 -9.95 -3.19 -2.06
N ILE A 194 -10.07 -4.20 -2.90
CA ILE A 194 -11.27 -4.46 -3.68
C ILE A 194 -11.64 -5.93 -3.51
N VAL A 195 -12.91 -6.20 -3.22
CA VAL A 195 -13.49 -7.54 -3.27
C VAL A 195 -14.55 -7.57 -4.37
N ILE A 196 -14.56 -8.64 -5.14
CA ILE A 196 -15.54 -8.87 -6.22
C ILE A 196 -16.24 -10.21 -6.04
N GLY A 197 -17.42 -10.35 -6.63
CA GLY A 197 -18.13 -11.61 -6.70
C GLY A 197 -18.61 -11.92 -8.10
N ASP A 198 -18.85 -13.19 -8.39
CA ASP A 198 -19.23 -13.69 -9.72
C ASP A 198 -20.53 -13.08 -10.25
N ALA A 199 -21.41 -12.60 -9.37
CA ALA A 199 -22.64 -11.89 -9.74
C ALA A 199 -22.40 -10.43 -10.21
N GLY A 200 -21.14 -10.01 -10.40
CA GLY A 200 -20.78 -8.68 -10.90
C GLY A 200 -20.79 -7.56 -9.86
N TRP A 201 -20.92 -7.89 -8.58
CA TRP A 201 -20.81 -6.92 -7.50
C TRP A 201 -19.35 -6.72 -7.07
N HIS A 202 -19.09 -5.58 -6.46
CA HIS A 202 -17.81 -5.27 -5.83
C HIS A 202 -18.01 -4.42 -4.58
N GLU A 203 -17.08 -4.51 -3.64
CA GLU A 203 -16.93 -3.61 -2.51
C GLU A 203 -15.46 -3.22 -2.38
N GLN A 204 -15.21 -2.02 -1.89
CA GLN A 204 -13.85 -1.46 -1.89
C GLN A 204 -13.61 -0.51 -0.72
N GLN A 205 -12.34 -0.42 -0.35
CA GLN A 205 -11.85 0.49 0.69
C GLN A 205 -10.53 1.13 0.25
N ILE A 206 -10.26 2.31 0.81
CA ILE A 206 -8.95 2.97 0.77
C ILE A 206 -8.37 2.91 2.18
N HIS A 207 -7.18 2.33 2.27
CA HIS A 207 -6.40 2.32 3.51
C HIS A 207 -5.33 3.39 3.42
N CYS A 208 -5.34 4.31 4.37
CA CYS A 208 -4.41 5.43 4.42
C CYS A 208 -3.54 5.34 5.67
N ARG A 209 -2.25 5.66 5.51
CA ARG A 209 -1.30 5.80 6.61
C ARG A 209 -0.74 7.21 6.63
N GLU A 210 -0.82 7.88 7.76
CA GLU A 210 -0.18 9.17 8.01
C GLU A 210 0.94 9.02 9.03
N ARG A 211 2.12 9.58 8.74
CA ARG A 211 3.27 9.57 9.64
C ARG A 211 4.06 10.86 9.51
N GLY A 212 4.34 11.51 10.65
CA GLY A 212 5.28 12.61 10.71
C GLY A 212 6.74 12.18 10.57
N THR A 213 7.60 13.08 10.18
CA THR A 213 9.05 12.82 10.03
C THR A 213 9.74 12.56 11.36
N LEU A 214 9.24 13.15 12.44
CA LEU A 214 9.79 13.06 13.78
C LEU A 214 8.88 12.24 14.71
N SER A 215 7.59 12.11 14.37
CA SER A 215 6.64 11.31 15.13
C SER A 215 6.88 9.82 14.92
N VAL A 216 6.91 9.06 16.00
CA VAL A 216 7.14 7.61 15.96
C VAL A 216 5.87 6.86 15.51
N HIS A 217 4.69 7.38 15.87
CA HIS A 217 3.42 6.70 15.66
C HIS A 217 2.80 7.04 14.29
N ALA A 218 2.53 6.01 13.51
CA ALA A 218 1.71 6.13 12.32
C ALA A 218 0.22 6.02 12.69
N LYS A 219 -0.62 6.81 12.02
CA LYS A 219 -2.08 6.66 12.07
C LYS A 219 -2.52 5.94 10.82
N VAL A 220 -3.25 4.85 11.00
CA VAL A 220 -3.88 4.12 9.90
C VAL A 220 -5.38 4.35 9.98
N LYS A 221 -5.99 4.60 8.82
CA LYS A 221 -7.43 4.77 8.64
C LYS A 221 -7.87 3.99 7.43
N SER A 222 -8.98 3.28 7.56
CA SER A 222 -9.69 2.62 6.46
C SER A 222 -10.99 3.35 6.22
N GLN A 223 -11.34 3.57 4.97
CA GLN A 223 -12.59 4.22 4.60
C GLN A 223 -13.22 3.51 3.41
N ALA A 224 -14.53 3.29 3.48
CA ALA A 224 -15.30 2.88 2.33
C ALA A 224 -15.18 3.95 1.23
N SER A 225 -15.14 3.52 -0.02
CA SER A 225 -14.94 4.41 -1.16
C SER A 225 -15.81 3.99 -2.35
N ASN A 226 -15.89 4.85 -3.35
CA ASN A 226 -16.47 4.54 -4.64
C ASN A 226 -15.38 4.34 -5.67
N ILE A 227 -15.65 3.53 -6.69
CA ILE A 227 -14.79 3.40 -7.88
C ILE A 227 -15.35 4.29 -8.98
N GLU A 228 -14.49 5.14 -9.51
CA GLU A 228 -14.72 5.85 -10.76
C GLU A 228 -13.96 5.15 -11.88
N PHE A 229 -14.71 4.70 -12.90
CA PHE A 229 -14.13 3.99 -14.03
C PHE A 229 -13.68 4.96 -15.12
N VAL A 230 -12.37 4.94 -15.39
CA VAL A 230 -11.75 5.75 -16.44
C VAL A 230 -11.64 4.92 -17.72
N ASP A 231 -12.09 5.51 -18.83
CA ASP A 231 -11.91 4.91 -20.14
C ASP A 231 -10.63 5.45 -20.79
N THR A 232 -9.67 4.57 -20.99
CA THR A 232 -8.40 4.88 -21.67
C THR A 232 -8.35 4.38 -23.11
N GLY A 233 -9.47 3.90 -23.63
CA GLY A 233 -9.57 3.30 -24.98
C GLY A 233 -8.96 1.90 -25.07
N LYS A 234 -8.37 1.35 -24.01
CA LYS A 234 -7.87 -0.03 -23.94
C LYS A 234 -9.01 -0.97 -23.57
N SER A 235 -9.19 -2.03 -24.32
CA SER A 235 -10.15 -3.11 -24.05
C SER A 235 -9.46 -4.47 -24.10
N LEU A 236 -10.05 -5.48 -23.46
CA LEU A 236 -9.56 -6.86 -23.55
C LEU A 236 -9.77 -7.40 -24.96
N SER A 237 -8.68 -7.69 -25.67
CA SER A 237 -8.70 -8.39 -26.94
C SER A 237 -8.85 -9.91 -26.74
N GLN A 238 -9.13 -10.65 -27.81
CA GLN A 238 -9.17 -12.12 -27.73
C GLN A 238 -7.80 -12.70 -27.36
N ASP A 239 -6.71 -12.07 -27.82
CA ASP A 239 -5.35 -12.50 -27.49
C ASP A 239 -5.05 -12.26 -26.01
N ASP A 240 -5.49 -11.12 -25.44
CA ASP A 240 -5.39 -10.86 -24.00
C ASP A 240 -6.16 -11.92 -23.19
N ILE A 241 -7.36 -12.31 -23.64
CA ILE A 241 -8.18 -13.33 -22.96
C ILE A 241 -7.50 -14.71 -23.03
N ASN A 242 -6.90 -15.07 -24.15
CA ASN A 242 -6.18 -16.34 -24.29
C ASN A 242 -4.95 -16.36 -23.37
N ALA A 243 -4.14 -15.31 -23.39
CA ALA A 243 -2.98 -15.18 -22.48
C ALA A 243 -3.40 -15.21 -21.00
N LEU A 244 -4.52 -14.56 -20.67
CA LEU A 244 -5.07 -14.55 -19.31
C LEU A 244 -5.56 -15.94 -18.88
N ARG A 245 -6.11 -16.74 -19.81
CA ARG A 245 -6.49 -18.13 -19.54
C ARG A 245 -5.27 -18.95 -19.15
N ASP A 246 -4.19 -18.88 -19.93
CA ASP A 246 -2.95 -19.60 -19.65
C ASP A 246 -2.37 -19.18 -18.28
N GLU A 247 -2.43 -17.86 -17.97
CA GLU A 247 -1.99 -17.32 -16.70
C GLU A 247 -2.82 -17.83 -15.51
N VAL A 248 -4.15 -17.93 -15.66
CA VAL A 248 -5.05 -18.48 -14.63
C VAL A 248 -4.77 -19.96 -14.41
N GLU A 249 -4.60 -20.77 -15.48
CA GLU A 249 -4.28 -22.19 -15.38
C GLU A 249 -2.92 -22.44 -14.68
N GLU A 250 -1.93 -21.59 -14.94
CA GLU A 250 -0.60 -21.72 -14.35
C GLU A 250 -0.59 -21.30 -12.87
N LYS A 251 -1.18 -20.13 -12.58
CA LYS A 251 -0.95 -19.44 -11.30
C LYS A 251 -2.01 -19.72 -10.25
N ILE A 252 -3.23 -20.08 -10.63
CA ILE A 252 -4.31 -20.35 -9.68
C ILE A 252 -4.45 -21.86 -9.51
N LYS A 253 -4.32 -22.33 -8.26
CA LYS A 253 -4.47 -23.75 -7.93
C LYS A 253 -5.61 -23.93 -6.92
N PRO A 254 -6.66 -24.69 -7.26
CA PRO A 254 -7.70 -24.99 -6.29
C PRO A 254 -7.13 -25.79 -5.12
N HIS A 255 -7.51 -25.41 -3.90
CA HIS A 255 -7.17 -26.19 -2.74
C HIS A 255 -8.01 -27.47 -2.73
N THR A 256 -7.37 -28.59 -2.89
CA THR A 256 -7.99 -29.89 -2.63
C THR A 256 -7.95 -30.12 -1.12
N ALA A 257 -9.06 -29.81 -0.41
CA ALA A 257 -9.21 -30.20 0.98
C ALA A 257 -9.00 -31.73 1.09
N PRO A 258 -8.25 -32.22 2.08
CA PRO A 258 -8.24 -33.66 2.36
C PRO A 258 -9.69 -34.12 2.63
N PRO A 259 -10.08 -35.32 2.20
CA PRO A 259 -11.43 -35.82 2.41
C PRO A 259 -11.75 -35.82 3.91
N PRO A 260 -13.01 -35.55 4.30
CA PRO A 260 -13.40 -35.38 5.71
C PRO A 260 -13.20 -36.60 6.64
N GLU A 261 -12.79 -37.72 6.11
CA GLU A 261 -12.56 -38.96 6.86
C GLU A 261 -11.36 -38.95 7.83
N LEU A 262 -10.53 -37.90 7.83
CA LEU A 262 -9.35 -37.79 8.72
C LEU A 262 -9.59 -36.92 9.98
N ILE A 263 -10.75 -36.29 10.14
CA ILE A 263 -11.03 -35.39 11.28
C ILE A 263 -11.63 -36.14 12.48
N GLU A 264 -12.11 -37.37 12.32
CA GLU A 264 -12.72 -38.15 13.43
C GLU A 264 -11.71 -38.94 14.30
N ARG A 265 -10.40 -38.79 14.14
CA ARG A 265 -9.41 -39.53 14.91
C ARG A 265 -8.33 -38.70 15.61
N MET A 266 -8.64 -37.49 16.03
CA MET A 266 -7.76 -36.76 16.97
C MET A 266 -8.54 -36.26 18.19
#